data_d0809d3d8310cc2ec25aa8298528ded2
#
_entry.id   d0809d3d8310cc2ec25aa8298528ded2
#
_cell.length_a   1.000
_cell.length_b   1.000
_cell.length_c   1.000
_cell.angle_alpha   90.00
_cell.angle_beta   90.00
_cell.angle_gamma   90.00
#
_symmetry.space_group_name_H-M   'P 1'
#
loop_
_entity.id
_entity.type
_entity.pdbx_description
1 polymer ?
#
loop_
_entity_poly.entity_id
_entity_poly.type
_entity_poly.pdbx_seq_one_letter_code
_entity_poly.pdbx_strand_id
1 'polypeptide(L)'
;MSEKKVLILPCSGIGKSFGTVGRHATYIVVNDLRPETTSTFCLPLLQIDDKEALELSASNFVLSIDGCAKACSLKDVERSIGRTSDTSVMVMDVLRENKDLRTKQVTFLDENGKKLARKVAERVVEEVDKLLDGSY
;
A
#
# COMPACT_ATOMS: atom_id res chain seq x y z
N MET A 1 20.97 14.01 -9.23
CA MET A 1 19.53 14.26 -9.28
C MET A 1 18.80 13.09 -8.63
N SER A 2 18.02 13.35 -7.62
CA SER A 2 17.29 12.29 -6.96
C SER A 2 16.06 11.89 -7.78
N GLU A 3 15.94 10.62 -8.07
CA GLU A 3 14.78 10.10 -8.76
C GLU A 3 13.61 9.96 -7.80
N LYS A 4 12.40 10.12 -8.34
CA LYS A 4 11.20 9.88 -7.55
C LYS A 4 11.10 8.42 -7.16
N LYS A 5 10.72 8.19 -5.92
CA LYS A 5 10.38 6.86 -5.43
C LYS A 5 8.87 6.71 -5.41
N VAL A 6 8.40 5.51 -5.11
CA VAL A 6 6.98 5.25 -4.87
C VAL A 6 6.79 5.03 -3.38
N LEU A 7 5.99 5.88 -2.76
CA LEU A 7 5.61 5.71 -1.36
C LEU A 7 4.41 4.79 -1.29
N ILE A 8 4.55 3.70 -0.58
CA ILE A 8 3.47 2.72 -0.42
C ILE A 8 2.85 2.96 0.94
N LEU A 9 1.58 3.34 0.95
CA LEU A 9 0.86 3.72 2.16
C LEU A 9 -0.31 2.78 2.39
N PRO A 10 -0.11 1.72 3.21
CA PRO A 10 -1.20 0.82 3.53
C PRO A 10 -2.12 1.44 4.58
N CYS A 11 -3.40 1.08 4.54
CA CYS A 11 -4.32 1.46 5.62
C CYS A 11 -3.86 0.77 6.92
N SER A 12 -4.16 1.38 8.07
CA SER A 12 -3.73 0.82 9.35
C SER A 12 -4.36 -0.54 9.61
N GLY A 13 -5.64 -0.70 9.27
CA GLY A 13 -6.31 -2.00 9.21
C GLY A 13 -6.34 -2.82 10.48
N ILE A 14 -6.07 -2.22 11.64
CA ILE A 14 -6.11 -2.93 12.91
C ILE A 14 -7.52 -3.46 13.15
N GLY A 15 -7.64 -4.75 13.46
CA GLY A 15 -8.93 -5.40 13.62
C GLY A 15 -9.51 -6.00 12.35
N LYS A 16 -8.81 -5.87 11.22
CA LYS A 16 -9.24 -6.43 9.93
C LYS A 16 -8.12 -7.28 9.33
N SER A 17 -8.44 -8.50 8.93
CA SER A 17 -7.45 -9.39 8.31
C SER A 17 -6.88 -8.80 7.03
N PHE A 18 -7.70 -8.12 6.24
CA PHE A 18 -7.26 -7.51 4.98
C PHE A 18 -6.30 -6.35 5.20
N GLY A 19 -6.44 -5.61 6.30
CA GLY A 19 -5.47 -4.58 6.68
C GLY A 19 -4.12 -5.19 7.03
N THR A 20 -4.12 -6.30 7.76
CA THR A 20 -2.90 -7.04 8.08
C THR A 20 -2.22 -7.54 6.82
N VAL A 21 -2.99 -8.09 5.86
CA VAL A 21 -2.47 -8.54 4.56
C VAL A 21 -1.82 -7.37 3.81
N GLY A 22 -2.48 -6.23 3.74
CA GLY A 22 -1.94 -5.05 3.04
C GLY A 22 -0.64 -4.56 3.64
N ARG A 23 -0.53 -4.55 4.97
CA ARG A 23 0.69 -4.15 5.66
C ARG A 23 1.84 -5.11 5.36
N HIS A 24 1.59 -6.41 5.43
CA HIS A 24 2.61 -7.41 5.12
C HIS A 24 3.03 -7.35 3.65
N ALA A 25 2.10 -7.11 2.74
CA ALA A 25 2.41 -6.90 1.33
C ALA A 25 3.36 -5.71 1.16
N THR A 26 3.12 -4.63 1.89
CA THR A 26 4.00 -3.46 1.88
C THR A 26 5.42 -3.84 2.29
N TYR A 27 5.57 -4.61 3.36
CA TYR A 27 6.89 -5.03 3.82
C TYR A 27 7.61 -5.90 2.78
N ILE A 28 6.89 -6.78 2.11
CA ILE A 28 7.47 -7.60 1.03
C ILE A 28 8.01 -6.73 -0.09
N VAL A 29 7.26 -5.73 -0.52
CA VAL A 29 7.69 -4.83 -1.59
C VAL A 29 8.87 -3.98 -1.16
N VAL A 30 8.77 -3.33 -0.02
CA VAL A 30 9.79 -2.36 0.44
C VAL A 30 11.08 -3.05 0.85
N ASN A 31 11.00 -4.24 1.45
CA ASN A 31 12.20 -4.93 1.93
C ASN A 31 12.82 -5.87 0.90
N ASP A 32 12.01 -6.52 0.08
CA ASP A 32 12.49 -7.62 -0.75
C ASP A 32 12.39 -7.35 -2.26
N LEU A 33 11.24 -6.86 -2.75
CA LEU A 33 11.00 -6.82 -4.19
C LEU A 33 11.47 -5.52 -4.86
N ARG A 34 11.32 -4.38 -4.20
CA ARG A 34 11.73 -3.07 -4.76
C ARG A 34 12.34 -2.17 -3.68
N PRO A 35 13.37 -2.63 -2.96
CA PRO A 35 13.89 -1.87 -1.82
C PRO A 35 14.54 -0.54 -2.21
N GLU A 36 15.02 -0.39 -3.45
CA GLU A 36 15.71 0.82 -3.88
C GLU A 36 14.76 1.89 -4.40
N THR A 37 13.57 1.52 -4.84
CA THR A 37 12.64 2.43 -5.51
C THR A 37 11.35 2.68 -4.73
N THR A 38 11.16 2.03 -3.60
CA THR A 38 9.97 2.19 -2.76
C THR A 38 10.34 2.56 -1.34
N SER A 39 9.37 3.16 -0.64
CA SER A 39 9.49 3.46 0.77
C SER A 39 8.09 3.47 1.37
N THR A 40 8.01 3.53 2.68
CA THR A 40 6.73 3.60 3.39
C THR A 40 6.90 4.40 4.68
N PHE A 41 5.80 4.89 5.22
CA PHE A 41 5.75 5.48 6.56
C PHE A 41 4.38 5.23 7.16
N CYS A 42 4.22 5.55 8.43
CA CYS A 42 2.93 5.42 9.11
C CYS A 42 1.89 6.35 8.50
N LEU A 43 0.78 5.81 7.99
CA LEU A 43 -0.31 6.62 7.44
C LEU A 43 -0.81 7.70 8.41
N PRO A 44 -0.93 7.44 9.74
CA PRO A 44 -1.32 8.49 10.68
C PRO A 44 -0.45 9.74 10.68
N LEU A 45 0.77 9.68 10.17
CA LEU A 45 1.59 10.89 10.05
C LEU A 45 0.94 11.92 9.12
N LEU A 46 0.20 11.48 8.12
CA LEU A 46 -0.56 12.40 7.27
C LEU A 46 -1.73 13.03 8.02
N GLN A 47 -2.33 12.28 8.95
CA GLN A 47 -3.47 12.76 9.72
C GLN A 47 -3.09 13.89 10.68
N ILE A 48 -1.85 13.87 11.20
CA ILE A 48 -1.35 14.92 12.10
C ILE A 48 -0.57 15.99 11.37
N ASP A 49 -0.60 15.97 10.04
CA ASP A 49 0.10 16.93 9.20
C ASP A 49 1.61 16.99 9.47
N ASP A 50 2.22 15.83 9.68
CA ASP A 50 3.68 15.74 9.86
C ASP A 50 4.40 16.32 8.65
N LYS A 51 5.27 17.28 8.89
CA LYS A 51 5.92 18.05 7.83
C LYS A 51 6.72 17.15 6.88
N GLU A 52 7.52 16.24 7.42
CA GLU A 52 8.34 15.35 6.61
C GLU A 52 7.47 14.43 5.75
N ALA A 53 6.41 13.86 6.32
CA ALA A 53 5.50 12.99 5.59
C ALA A 53 4.81 13.74 4.44
N LEU A 54 4.38 14.98 4.69
CA LEU A 54 3.76 15.80 3.65
C LEU A 54 4.74 16.15 2.54
N GLU A 55 5.97 16.52 2.89
CA GLU A 55 7.00 16.84 1.90
C GLU A 55 7.38 15.63 1.05
N LEU A 56 7.53 14.46 1.67
CA LEU A 56 7.80 13.23 0.94
C LEU A 56 6.67 12.90 -0.02
N SER A 57 5.43 13.02 0.45
CA SER A 57 4.26 12.72 -0.39
C SER A 57 4.11 13.69 -1.55
N ALA A 58 4.50 14.95 -1.36
CA ALA A 58 4.43 15.95 -2.43
C ALA A 58 5.49 15.72 -3.50
N SER A 59 6.64 15.16 -3.16
CA SER A 59 7.77 15.02 -4.07
C SER A 59 7.97 13.62 -4.65
N ASN A 60 7.12 12.67 -4.31
CA ASN A 60 7.22 11.29 -4.79
C ASN A 60 5.88 10.79 -5.32
N PHE A 61 5.88 9.65 -5.99
CA PHE A 61 4.64 8.96 -6.33
C PHE A 61 4.04 8.37 -5.04
N VAL A 62 2.72 8.29 -4.99
CA VAL A 62 1.99 7.70 -3.86
C VAL A 62 1.11 6.56 -4.36
N LEU A 63 1.28 5.39 -3.75
CA LEU A 63 0.46 4.22 -3.99
C LEU A 63 -0.23 3.85 -2.69
N SER A 64 -1.56 3.91 -2.67
CA SER A 64 -2.32 3.54 -1.48
C SER A 64 -2.76 2.08 -1.55
N ILE A 65 -2.71 1.38 -0.41
CA ILE A 65 -3.23 0.01 -0.30
C ILE A 65 -4.34 0.02 0.73
N ASP A 66 -5.52 -0.41 0.34
CA ASP A 66 -6.66 -0.51 1.23
C ASP A 66 -7.17 -1.94 1.30
N GLY A 67 -7.58 -2.36 2.51
CA GLY A 67 -8.11 -3.69 2.73
C GLY A 67 -9.51 -3.85 2.19
N CYS A 68 -10.32 -2.81 2.28
CA CYS A 68 -11.74 -2.89 1.94
C CYS A 68 -12.24 -1.60 1.28
N ALA A 69 -13.50 -1.61 0.85
CA ALA A 69 -14.12 -0.53 0.10
C ALA A 69 -14.19 0.81 0.85
N LYS A 70 -13.92 0.84 2.16
CA LYS A 70 -13.85 2.11 2.89
C LYS A 70 -12.70 2.99 2.41
N ALA A 71 -11.67 2.38 1.87
CA ALA A 71 -10.54 3.08 1.23
C ALA A 71 -9.92 4.15 2.13
N CYS A 72 -9.60 3.77 3.37
CA CYS A 72 -9.08 4.71 4.37
C CYS A 72 -7.78 5.37 3.94
N SER A 73 -6.86 4.60 3.36
CA SER A 73 -5.58 5.15 2.92
C SER A 73 -5.78 6.14 1.77
N LEU A 74 -6.57 5.78 0.78
CA LEU A 74 -6.86 6.66 -0.35
C LEU A 74 -7.48 7.98 0.12
N LYS A 75 -8.44 7.91 1.03
CA LYS A 75 -9.12 9.09 1.56
C LYS A 75 -8.19 9.97 2.40
N ASP A 76 -7.32 9.37 3.21
CA ASP A 76 -6.34 10.11 3.99
C ASP A 76 -5.34 10.84 3.11
N VAL A 77 -4.87 10.18 2.05
CA VAL A 77 -3.97 10.80 1.08
C VAL A 77 -4.64 12.03 0.44
N GLU A 78 -5.86 11.85 -0.06
CA GLU A 78 -6.60 12.94 -0.70
C GLU A 78 -6.77 14.14 0.25
N ARG A 79 -7.16 13.87 1.49
CA ARG A 79 -7.40 14.92 2.47
C ARG A 79 -6.12 15.65 2.85
N SER A 80 -5.02 14.93 3.00
CA SER A 80 -3.78 15.47 3.57
C SER A 80 -2.91 16.18 2.55
N ILE A 81 -2.82 15.65 1.32
CA ILE A 81 -1.93 16.23 0.31
C ILE A 81 -2.67 16.97 -0.82
N GLY A 82 -4.00 16.98 -0.78
CA GLY A 82 -4.81 17.75 -1.73
C GLY A 82 -4.90 17.16 -3.12
N ARG A 83 -4.48 15.91 -3.30
CA ARG A 83 -4.61 15.17 -4.56
C ARG A 83 -4.80 13.70 -4.29
N THR A 84 -5.37 12.97 -5.23
CA THR A 84 -5.53 11.52 -5.09
C THR A 84 -4.16 10.83 -5.16
N SER A 85 -4.07 9.60 -4.66
CA SER A 85 -2.88 8.78 -4.87
C SER A 85 -2.68 8.54 -6.37
N ASP A 86 -1.44 8.35 -6.78
CA ASP A 86 -1.12 8.12 -8.20
C ASP A 86 -1.68 6.80 -8.69
N THR A 87 -1.73 5.80 -7.81
CA THR A 87 -2.43 4.55 -8.06
C THR A 87 -2.87 3.96 -6.73
N SER A 88 -3.72 2.95 -6.78
CA SER A 88 -4.20 2.27 -5.58
C SER A 88 -4.38 0.80 -5.84
N VAL A 89 -4.20 -0.01 -4.78
CA VAL A 89 -4.42 -1.45 -4.81
C VAL A 89 -5.37 -1.78 -3.67
N MET A 90 -6.38 -2.58 -3.94
CA MET A 90 -7.33 -3.02 -2.94
C MET A 90 -7.18 -4.53 -2.72
N VAL A 91 -6.95 -4.92 -1.46
CA VAL A 91 -6.75 -6.33 -1.10
C VAL A 91 -7.95 -7.18 -1.52
N MET A 92 -9.15 -6.65 -1.35
CA MET A 92 -10.36 -7.39 -1.75
C MET A 92 -10.41 -7.74 -3.23
N ASP A 93 -9.88 -6.87 -4.09
CA ASP A 93 -9.83 -7.16 -5.53
C ASP A 93 -8.89 -8.31 -5.83
N VAL A 94 -7.74 -8.35 -5.17
CA VAL A 94 -6.78 -9.44 -5.32
C VAL A 94 -7.38 -10.74 -4.77
N LEU A 95 -8.10 -10.67 -3.65
CA LEU A 95 -8.77 -11.85 -3.09
C LEU A 95 -9.84 -12.40 -4.05
N ARG A 96 -10.58 -11.55 -4.75
CA ARG A 96 -11.58 -12.01 -5.72
C ARG A 96 -10.96 -12.83 -6.83
N GLU A 97 -9.71 -12.53 -7.19
CA GLU A 97 -8.96 -13.30 -8.19
C GLU A 97 -8.33 -14.56 -7.59
N ASN A 98 -8.27 -14.67 -6.26
CA ASN A 98 -7.60 -15.76 -5.54
C ASN A 98 -8.47 -16.20 -4.35
N LYS A 99 -9.70 -16.62 -4.62
CA LYS A 99 -10.73 -16.88 -3.59
C LYS A 99 -10.34 -17.97 -2.59
N ASP A 100 -9.48 -18.89 -2.97
CA ASP A 100 -8.95 -19.93 -2.09
C ASP A 100 -7.99 -19.40 -1.02
N LEU A 101 -7.56 -18.15 -1.13
CA LEU A 101 -6.61 -17.53 -0.20
C LEU A 101 -7.27 -16.71 0.91
N ARG A 102 -8.56 -16.91 1.14
CA ARG A 102 -9.26 -16.20 2.21
C ARG A 102 -8.65 -16.51 3.57
N THR A 103 -8.39 -15.46 4.34
CA THR A 103 -7.85 -15.58 5.70
C THR A 103 -8.85 -15.03 6.71
N LYS A 104 -8.84 -15.60 7.92
CA LYS A 104 -9.72 -15.16 9.03
C LYS A 104 -8.92 -14.54 10.17
N GLN A 105 -7.59 -14.66 10.13
CA GLN A 105 -6.75 -14.16 11.21
C GLN A 105 -6.58 -12.65 11.09
N VAL A 106 -6.57 -11.97 12.24
CA VAL A 106 -6.52 -10.51 12.32
C VAL A 106 -5.15 -10.01 12.74
N THR A 107 -4.53 -10.68 13.70
CA THR A 107 -3.30 -10.20 14.32
C THR A 107 -2.03 -10.78 13.71
N PHE A 108 -2.14 -11.92 13.05
CA PHE A 108 -1.03 -12.55 12.34
C PHE A 108 -1.56 -13.18 11.06
N LEU A 109 -0.67 -13.55 10.15
CA LEU A 109 -1.06 -14.18 8.91
C LEU A 109 -0.96 -15.70 9.01
N ASP A 110 -2.06 -16.37 8.73
CA ASP A 110 -2.07 -17.82 8.50
C ASP A 110 -1.47 -18.10 7.09
N GLU A 111 -1.44 -19.37 6.69
CA GLU A 111 -0.86 -19.73 5.38
C GLU A 111 -1.55 -19.04 4.21
N ASN A 112 -2.89 -18.97 4.23
CA ASN A 112 -3.63 -18.27 3.21
C ASN A 112 -3.33 -16.78 3.22
N GLY A 113 -3.24 -16.17 4.42
CA GLY A 113 -2.90 -14.76 4.56
C GLY A 113 -1.53 -14.43 4.00
N LYS A 114 -0.54 -15.29 4.25
CA LYS A 114 0.81 -15.11 3.69
C LYS A 114 0.82 -15.18 2.16
N LYS A 115 0.11 -16.15 1.60
CA LYS A 115 0.01 -16.29 0.15
C LYS A 115 -0.73 -15.11 -0.47
N LEU A 116 -1.79 -14.64 0.18
CA LEU A 116 -2.54 -13.48 -0.28
C LEU A 116 -1.68 -12.22 -0.22
N ALA A 117 -0.92 -12.03 0.86
CA ALA A 117 0.00 -10.90 0.98
C ALA A 117 1.03 -10.91 -0.16
N ARG A 118 1.53 -12.08 -0.53
CA ARG A 118 2.45 -12.20 -1.67
C ARG A 118 1.79 -11.81 -2.99
N LYS A 119 0.54 -12.23 -3.20
CA LYS A 119 -0.22 -11.86 -4.40
C LYS A 119 -0.48 -10.36 -4.45
N VAL A 120 -0.81 -9.74 -3.31
CA VAL A 120 -0.98 -8.30 -3.23
C VAL A 120 0.35 -7.59 -3.52
N ALA A 121 1.46 -8.08 -2.95
CA ALA A 121 2.78 -7.52 -3.21
C ALA A 121 3.14 -7.56 -4.69
N GLU A 122 2.85 -8.67 -5.37
CA GLU A 122 3.08 -8.79 -6.81
C GLU A 122 2.26 -7.77 -7.62
N ARG A 123 1.00 -7.56 -7.23
CA ARG A 123 0.16 -6.54 -7.85
C ARG A 123 0.73 -5.13 -7.62
N VAL A 124 1.19 -4.86 -6.40
CA VAL A 124 1.79 -3.57 -6.06
C VAL A 124 3.05 -3.33 -6.90
N VAL A 125 3.89 -4.36 -7.08
CA VAL A 125 5.10 -4.24 -7.91
C VAL A 125 4.74 -3.88 -9.36
N GLU A 126 3.69 -4.49 -9.92
CA GLU A 126 3.22 -4.13 -11.27
C GLU A 126 2.89 -2.63 -11.35
N GLU A 127 2.18 -2.11 -10.36
CA GLU A 127 1.80 -0.70 -10.33
C GLU A 127 3.01 0.21 -10.09
N VAL A 128 3.94 -0.19 -9.21
CA VAL A 128 5.18 0.54 -8.98
C VAL A 128 5.97 0.68 -10.28
N ASP A 129 6.15 -0.42 -10.99
CA ASP A 129 6.92 -0.43 -12.23
C ASP A 129 6.26 0.46 -13.30
N LYS A 130 4.94 0.46 -13.40
CA LYS A 130 4.21 1.34 -14.31
C LYS A 130 4.41 2.82 -13.96
N LEU A 131 4.38 3.17 -12.69
CA LEU A 131 4.61 4.56 -12.27
C LEU A 131 6.03 5.00 -12.63
N LEU A 132 7.00 4.14 -12.38
CA LEU A 132 8.41 4.49 -12.60
C LEU A 132 8.78 4.56 -14.09
N ASP A 133 8.12 3.79 -14.95
CA ASP A 133 8.42 3.81 -16.39
C ASP A 133 7.51 4.74 -17.19
N GLY A 134 6.57 5.41 -16.51
CA GLY A 134 5.68 6.37 -17.16
C GLY A 134 4.54 5.75 -17.98
N SER A 135 4.14 4.51 -17.67
CA SER A 135 3.10 3.79 -18.42
C SER A 135 1.66 4.19 -18.08
N TYR A 136 1.47 5.20 -17.24
CA TYR A 136 0.14 5.72 -16.92
C TYR A 136 -0.22 6.90 -17.79
#